data_f69dc46551938255416a76155beb5532
#
_entry.id   f69dc46551938255416a76155beb5532
#
_cell.length_a   1.000
_cell.length_b   1.000
_cell.length_c   1.000
_cell.angle_alpha   90.00
_cell.angle_beta   90.00
_cell.angle_gamma   90.00
#
_symmetry.space_group_name_H-M   'P 1'
#
loop_
_entity.id
_entity.type
_entity.pdbx_description
1 polymer ?
#
loop_
_entity_poly.entity_id
_entity_poly.type
_entity_poly.pdbx_seq_one_letter_code
_entity_poly.pdbx_strand_id
1 'polypeptide(L)'
;MTIYVFGNPEIEADSLPIKILPKIKENFPEINFEIKDPNEEWNVPEELIIIDTVLGIDDVKIFDDLKYFSGAPKVSLHDFDAYANLRYLQKLGRLKKIKIIGVPPMIDYDKAVQKISNLIFPS
;
A
#
# COMPACT_ATOMS: atom_id res chain seq x y z
N MET A 1 11.32 8.45 7.36
CA MET A 1 10.57 7.35 6.72
C MET A 1 9.37 7.92 5.98
N THR A 2 9.15 7.47 4.77
CA THR A 2 7.99 7.83 3.96
C THR A 2 7.20 6.56 3.63
N ILE A 3 5.89 6.61 3.80
CA ILE A 3 4.97 5.55 3.43
C ILE A 3 4.04 6.09 2.37
N TYR A 4 3.92 5.38 1.26
CA TYR A 4 3.06 5.77 0.15
C TYR A 4 1.72 5.07 0.27
N VAL A 5 0.65 5.78 -0.04
CA VAL A 5 -0.71 5.26 0.08
C VAL A 5 -1.36 5.29 -1.29
N PHE A 6 -1.79 4.13 -1.75
CA PHE A 6 -2.59 3.98 -2.96
C PHE A 6 -4.06 3.82 -2.56
N GLY A 7 -4.95 4.34 -3.35
CA GLY A 7 -6.38 4.20 -3.13
C GLY A 7 -7.16 5.20 -3.95
N ASN A 8 -8.45 4.95 -4.09
CA ASN A 8 -9.35 5.85 -4.79
C ASN A 8 -10.57 6.14 -3.88
N PRO A 9 -10.70 7.37 -3.38
CA PRO A 9 -11.80 7.71 -2.46
C PRO A 9 -13.19 7.66 -3.13
N GLU A 10 -13.24 7.69 -4.46
CA GLU A 10 -14.49 7.63 -5.19
C GLU A 10 -15.00 6.21 -5.43
N ILE A 11 -14.14 5.20 -5.24
CA ILE A 11 -14.50 3.79 -5.38
C ILE A 11 -14.53 3.15 -4.00
N GLU A 12 -15.69 2.75 -3.53
CA GLU A 12 -15.88 2.22 -2.17
C GLU A 12 -14.91 1.08 -1.86
N ALA A 13 -14.77 0.13 -2.77
CA ALA A 13 -13.90 -1.03 -2.56
C ALA A 13 -12.41 -0.67 -2.50
N ASP A 14 -12.01 0.53 -2.89
CA ASP A 14 -10.62 1.01 -2.93
C ASP A 14 -10.42 2.29 -2.11
N SER A 15 -11.38 2.65 -1.27
CA SER A 15 -11.35 3.91 -0.53
C SER A 15 -10.77 3.82 0.87
N LEU A 16 -10.72 2.63 1.45
CA LEU A 16 -10.37 2.46 2.87
C LEU A 16 -8.97 2.99 3.22
N PRO A 17 -7.90 2.72 2.44
CA PRO A 17 -6.59 3.28 2.77
C PRO A 17 -6.58 4.80 2.90
N ILE A 18 -7.36 5.49 2.06
CA ILE A 18 -7.46 6.96 2.12
C ILE A 18 -8.28 7.40 3.33
N LYS A 19 -9.38 6.70 3.62
CA LYS A 19 -10.26 7.04 4.74
C LYS A 19 -9.60 6.91 6.10
N ILE A 20 -8.74 5.90 6.28
CA ILE A 20 -8.07 5.65 7.56
C ILE A 20 -6.80 6.47 7.74
N LEU A 21 -6.30 7.08 6.67
CA LEU A 21 -5.01 7.78 6.68
C LEU A 21 -4.94 8.89 7.73
N PRO A 22 -5.97 9.77 7.91
CA PRO A 22 -5.89 10.81 8.94
C PRO A 22 -5.65 10.25 10.34
N LYS A 23 -6.27 9.12 10.66
CA LYS A 23 -6.10 8.48 11.97
C LYS A 23 -4.72 7.88 12.14
N ILE A 24 -4.19 7.27 11.08
CA ILE A 24 -2.84 6.72 11.11
C ILE A 24 -1.81 7.84 11.25
N LYS A 25 -2.00 8.97 10.57
CA LYS A 25 -1.14 10.15 10.71
C LYS A 25 -1.08 10.67 12.14
N GLU A 26 -2.23 10.68 12.84
CA GLU A 26 -2.28 11.08 14.24
C GLU A 26 -1.40 10.17 15.12
N ASN A 27 -1.39 8.86 14.83
CA ASN A 27 -0.63 7.89 15.60
C ASN A 27 0.88 7.94 15.33
N PHE A 28 1.26 8.43 14.15
CA PHE A 28 2.67 8.47 13.71
C PHE A 28 3.03 9.84 13.11
N PRO A 29 3.04 10.91 13.93
CA PRO A 29 3.28 12.26 13.40
C PRO A 29 4.68 12.45 12.80
N GLU A 30 5.63 11.58 13.14
CA GLU A 30 7.00 11.65 12.63
C GLU A 30 7.17 10.96 11.27
N ILE A 31 6.18 10.21 10.81
CA ILE A 31 6.23 9.52 9.52
C ILE A 31 5.57 10.40 8.46
N ASN A 32 6.23 10.52 7.30
CA ASN A 32 5.65 11.19 6.16
C ASN A 32 4.80 10.20 5.36
N PHE A 33 3.51 10.49 5.23
CA PHE A 33 2.58 9.70 4.41
C PHE A 33 2.23 10.49 3.16
N GLU A 34 2.41 9.87 1.99
CA GLU A 34 2.10 10.51 0.71
C GLU A 34 1.10 9.65 -0.06
N ILE A 35 -0.02 10.27 -0.46
CA ILE A 35 -0.97 9.64 -1.37
C ILE A 35 -0.40 9.74 -2.78
N LYS A 36 -0.29 8.60 -3.46
CA LYS A 36 0.22 8.53 -4.83
C LYS A 36 -0.84 8.01 -5.78
N ASP A 37 -0.97 8.68 -6.91
CA ASP A 37 -1.75 8.19 -8.05
C ASP A 37 -0.82 7.30 -8.88
N PRO A 38 -1.15 6.00 -9.06
CA PRO A 38 -0.30 5.11 -9.86
C PRO A 38 -0.11 5.57 -11.32
N ASN A 39 -0.97 6.43 -11.82
CA ASN A 39 -0.87 6.97 -13.19
C ASN A 39 0.06 8.18 -13.31
N GLU A 40 0.50 8.75 -12.20
CA GLU A 40 1.45 9.86 -12.20
C GLU A 40 2.88 9.35 -12.13
N GLU A 41 3.78 10.08 -12.78
CA GLU A 41 5.21 9.82 -12.66
C GLU A 41 5.69 10.29 -11.30
N TRP A 42 6.51 9.47 -10.66
CA TRP A 42 7.12 9.79 -9.38
C TRP A 42 8.45 9.08 -9.24
N ASN A 43 9.34 9.66 -8.45
CA ASN A 43 10.64 9.06 -8.19
C ASN A 43 10.49 7.96 -7.15
N VAL A 44 10.66 6.71 -7.58
CA VAL A 44 10.57 5.55 -6.70
C VAL A 44 11.85 5.43 -5.90
N PRO A 45 11.79 5.44 -4.56
CA PRO A 45 12.98 5.26 -3.73
C PRO A 45 13.49 3.82 -3.79
N GLU A 46 14.72 3.61 -3.32
CA GLU A 46 15.30 2.27 -3.27
C GLU A 46 14.57 1.34 -2.29
N GLU A 47 14.02 1.89 -1.22
CA GLU A 47 13.22 1.17 -0.24
C GLU A 47 11.83 1.78 -0.19
N LEU A 48 10.81 0.97 -0.42
CA LEU A 48 9.45 1.44 -0.61
C LEU A 48 8.49 0.72 0.33
N ILE A 49 7.63 1.49 1.00
CA ILE A 49 6.52 0.96 1.79
C ILE A 49 5.23 1.55 1.23
N ILE A 50 4.27 0.69 0.90
CA ILE A 50 2.98 1.07 0.32
C ILE A 50 1.86 0.52 1.19
N ILE A 51 0.82 1.31 1.40
CA ILE A 51 -0.47 0.85 1.93
C ILE A 51 -1.44 0.84 0.77
N ASP A 52 -2.05 -0.31 0.50
CA ASP A 52 -2.98 -0.47 -0.62
C ASP A 52 -4.07 -1.50 -0.30
N THR A 53 -5.21 -1.36 -0.95
CA THR A 53 -6.26 -2.36 -0.90
C THR A 53 -5.83 -3.60 -1.68
N VAL A 54 -5.94 -4.77 -1.05
CA VAL A 54 -5.61 -6.05 -1.69
C VAL A 54 -6.83 -6.97 -1.61
N LEU A 55 -7.22 -7.51 -2.76
CA LEU A 55 -8.36 -8.41 -2.87
C LEU A 55 -7.97 -9.84 -2.47
N GLY A 56 -8.93 -10.59 -1.95
CA GLY A 56 -8.71 -12.02 -1.66
C GLY A 56 -7.96 -12.31 -0.37
N ILE A 57 -7.81 -11.33 0.51
CA ILE A 57 -7.22 -11.53 1.84
C ILE A 57 -8.26 -11.26 2.92
N ASP A 58 -8.14 -11.95 4.06
CA ASP A 58 -9.10 -11.83 5.16
C ASP A 58 -8.69 -10.81 6.21
N ASP A 59 -7.42 -10.44 6.21
CA ASP A 59 -6.86 -9.59 7.24
C ASP A 59 -5.75 -8.72 6.65
N VAL A 60 -5.37 -7.67 7.38
CA VAL A 60 -4.22 -6.84 7.01
C VAL A 60 -2.96 -7.70 7.00
N LYS A 61 -2.19 -7.61 5.93
CA LYS A 61 -1.00 -8.42 5.70
C LYS A 61 0.13 -7.62 5.10
N ILE A 62 1.37 -7.99 5.43
CA ILE A 62 2.55 -7.46 4.74
C ILE A 62 2.93 -8.43 3.60
N PHE A 63 3.17 -7.85 2.43
CA PHE A 63 3.75 -8.54 1.28
C PHE A 63 5.11 -7.92 1.00
N ASP A 64 6.15 -8.71 0.96
CA ASP A 64 7.52 -8.26 0.69
C ASP A 64 8.04 -8.74 -0.67
N ASP A 65 7.18 -9.39 -1.45
CA ASP A 65 7.51 -9.90 -2.78
C ASP A 65 6.45 -9.49 -3.79
N LEU A 66 6.87 -8.77 -4.82
CA LEU A 66 5.99 -8.32 -5.90
C LEU A 66 5.45 -9.46 -6.75
N LYS A 67 6.02 -10.65 -6.67
CA LYS A 67 5.54 -11.83 -7.40
C LYS A 67 4.10 -12.19 -7.04
N TYR A 68 3.68 -11.89 -5.82
CA TYR A 68 2.29 -12.11 -5.39
C TYR A 68 1.30 -11.39 -6.33
N PHE A 69 1.71 -10.26 -6.90
CA PHE A 69 0.87 -9.41 -7.75
C PHE A 69 1.08 -9.65 -9.24
N SER A 70 1.83 -10.68 -9.64
CA SER A 70 2.19 -10.91 -11.04
C SER A 70 1.16 -11.74 -11.82
N GLY A 71 0.26 -12.43 -11.13
CA GLY A 71 -0.76 -13.27 -11.75
C GLY A 71 -2.07 -12.52 -11.98
N ALA A 72 -3.20 -13.17 -11.64
CA ALA A 72 -4.52 -12.54 -11.71
C ALA A 72 -4.53 -11.29 -10.83
N PRO A 73 -5.20 -10.21 -11.25
CA PRO A 73 -5.22 -8.98 -10.47
C PRO A 73 -5.76 -9.17 -9.06
N LYS A 74 -4.99 -8.73 -8.06
CA LYS A 74 -5.37 -8.74 -6.64
C LYS A 74 -5.51 -7.32 -6.10
N VAL A 75 -5.37 -6.33 -6.96
CA VAL A 75 -5.49 -4.90 -6.70
C VAL A 75 -6.28 -4.28 -7.84
N SER A 76 -6.58 -2.98 -7.76
CA SER A 76 -7.21 -2.27 -8.88
C SER A 76 -6.33 -2.36 -10.14
N LEU A 77 -6.93 -2.17 -11.32
CA LEU A 77 -6.18 -2.22 -12.58
C LEU A 77 -5.04 -1.19 -12.63
N HIS A 78 -5.27 0.01 -12.10
CA HIS A 78 -4.24 1.04 -12.02
C HIS A 78 -3.07 0.61 -11.15
N ASP A 79 -3.38 0.03 -9.99
CA ASP A 79 -2.36 -0.44 -9.07
C ASP A 79 -1.64 -1.66 -9.63
N PHE A 80 -2.34 -2.51 -10.36
CA PHE A 80 -1.73 -3.66 -11.05
C PHE A 80 -0.65 -3.20 -12.02
N ASP A 81 -0.95 -2.17 -12.81
CA ASP A 81 0.02 -1.60 -13.75
C ASP A 81 1.20 -0.95 -13.02
N ALA A 82 0.93 -0.27 -11.89
CA ALA A 82 1.98 0.31 -11.06
C ALA A 82 2.91 -0.77 -10.52
N TYR A 83 2.37 -1.88 -10.04
CA TYR A 83 3.19 -2.98 -9.52
C TYR A 83 4.00 -3.65 -10.63
N ALA A 84 3.47 -3.75 -11.84
CA ALA A 84 4.25 -4.24 -12.99
C ALA A 84 5.45 -3.34 -13.27
N ASN A 85 5.28 -2.03 -13.20
CA ASN A 85 6.38 -1.07 -13.33
C ASN A 85 7.40 -1.20 -12.19
N LEU A 86 6.93 -1.37 -10.95
CA LEU A 86 7.80 -1.57 -9.80
C LEU A 86 8.65 -2.85 -9.93
N ARG A 87 8.06 -3.92 -10.47
CA ARG A 87 8.82 -5.15 -10.76
C ARG A 87 9.92 -4.90 -11.78
N TYR A 88 9.63 -4.09 -12.79
CA TYR A 88 10.63 -3.70 -13.77
C TYR A 88 11.78 -2.92 -13.14
N LEU A 89 11.47 -1.95 -12.28
CA LEU A 89 12.47 -1.18 -11.55
C LEU A 89 13.30 -2.05 -10.63
N GLN A 90 12.69 -3.07 -10.03
CA GLN A 90 13.39 -4.03 -9.18
C GLN A 90 14.39 -4.84 -10.00
N LYS A 91 14.02 -5.28 -11.21
CA LYS A 91 14.92 -6.00 -12.12
C LYS A 91 16.11 -5.12 -12.53
N LEU A 92 15.89 -3.81 -12.67
CA LEU A 92 16.97 -2.87 -13.02
C LEU A 92 17.86 -2.51 -11.82
N GLY A 93 17.54 -3.00 -10.61
CA GLY A 93 18.28 -2.70 -9.40
C GLY A 93 18.01 -1.32 -8.81
N ARG A 94 16.99 -0.61 -9.31
CA ARG A 94 16.59 0.71 -8.80
C ARG A 94 15.70 0.62 -7.57
N LEU A 95 14.85 -0.39 -7.50
CA LEU A 95 14.04 -0.70 -6.32
C LEU A 95 14.66 -1.93 -5.66
N LYS A 96 15.15 -1.77 -4.42
CA LYS A 96 15.87 -2.84 -3.71
C LYS A 96 15.01 -3.57 -2.71
N LYS A 97 14.16 -2.84 -1.98
CA LYS A 97 13.27 -3.42 -0.97
C LYS A 97 11.88 -2.85 -1.12
N ILE A 98 10.87 -3.69 -0.97
CA ILE A 98 9.48 -3.28 -0.98
C ILE A 98 8.71 -4.01 0.10
N LYS A 99 7.83 -3.27 0.76
CA LYS A 99 6.80 -3.83 1.64
C LYS A 99 5.46 -3.23 1.25
N ILE A 100 4.47 -4.08 1.06
CA ILE A 100 3.12 -3.66 0.76
C ILE A 100 2.25 -4.09 1.93
N ILE A 101 1.65 -3.12 2.61
CA ILE A 101 0.66 -3.38 3.65
C ILE A 101 -0.68 -3.49 2.94
N GLY A 102 -1.13 -4.74 2.74
CA GLY A 102 -2.39 -5.02 2.07
C GLY A 102 -3.56 -4.91 3.03
N VAL A 103 -4.60 -4.20 2.61
CA VAL A 103 -5.80 -3.95 3.41
C VAL A 103 -6.98 -4.59 2.72
N PRO A 104 -7.72 -5.52 3.38
CA PRO A 104 -8.94 -6.04 2.80
C PRO A 104 -9.96 -4.93 2.56
N PRO A 105 -10.71 -4.95 1.43
CA PRO A 105 -11.63 -3.84 1.10
C PRO A 105 -12.79 -3.66 2.09
N MET A 106 -13.18 -4.72 2.80
CA MET A 106 -14.36 -4.71 3.68
C MET A 106 -14.03 -4.84 5.17
N ILE A 107 -12.77 -4.67 5.54
CA ILE A 107 -12.40 -4.74 6.95
C ILE A 107 -12.94 -3.51 7.71
N ASP A 108 -13.26 -3.72 9.00
CA ASP A 108 -13.70 -2.64 9.87
C ASP A 108 -12.64 -1.53 9.98
N TYR A 109 -13.08 -0.27 9.98
CA TYR A 109 -12.22 0.91 10.03
C TYR A 109 -11.23 0.87 11.23
N ASP A 110 -11.76 0.71 12.44
CA ASP A 110 -10.93 0.74 13.65
C ASP A 110 -9.95 -0.44 13.68
N LYS A 111 -10.40 -1.60 13.23
CA LYS A 111 -9.57 -2.79 13.13
C LYS A 111 -8.43 -2.59 12.12
N ALA A 112 -8.72 -1.98 10.99
CA ALA A 112 -7.71 -1.67 9.98
C ALA A 112 -6.65 -0.72 10.55
N VAL A 113 -7.07 0.36 11.21
CA VAL A 113 -6.15 1.31 11.84
C VAL A 113 -5.25 0.61 12.85
N GLN A 114 -5.83 -0.20 13.74
CA GLN A 114 -5.07 -0.91 14.76
C GLN A 114 -4.04 -1.86 14.16
N LYS A 115 -4.45 -2.65 13.18
CA LYS A 115 -3.57 -3.67 12.58
C LYS A 115 -2.46 -3.05 11.75
N ILE A 116 -2.75 -2.01 10.99
CA ILE A 116 -1.73 -1.28 10.23
C ILE A 116 -0.74 -0.62 11.18
N SER A 117 -1.23 0.01 12.24
CA SER A 117 -0.37 0.65 13.24
C SER A 117 0.58 -0.36 13.89
N ASN A 118 0.10 -1.57 14.19
CA ASN A 118 0.94 -2.62 14.76
C ASN A 118 2.01 -3.13 13.79
N LEU A 119 1.75 -3.06 12.48
CA LEU A 119 2.74 -3.45 11.48
C LEU A 119 3.81 -2.39 11.26
N ILE A 120 3.45 -1.11 11.40
CA ILE A 120 4.40 0.00 11.27
C ILE A 120 5.36 0.02 12.45
N PHE A 121 4.82 -0.03 13.67
CA PHE A 121 5.61 -0.14 14.89
C PHE A 121 5.04 -1.27 15.76
N PRO A 122 5.54 -2.49 15.58
CA PRO A 122 5.11 -3.61 16.42
C PRO A 122 5.50 -3.34 17.88
N SER A 123 4.53 -3.45 18.76
CA SER A 123 4.76 -3.29 20.19
C SER A 123 4.98 -4.63 20.85
#